data_02dd69961dea8724a88d47f2a8c49057
#
_entry.id   02dd69961dea8724a88d47f2a8c49057
#
_cell.length_a   1.000
_cell.length_b   1.000
_cell.length_c   1.000
_cell.angle_alpha   90.00
_cell.angle_beta   90.00
_cell.angle_gamma   90.00
#
_symmetry.space_group_name_H-M   'P 1'
#
loop_
_entity.id
_entity.type
_entity.pdbx_description
1 polymer ?
#
loop_
_entity_poly.entity_id
_entity_poly.type
_entity_poly.pdbx_seq_one_letter_code
_entity_poly.pdbx_strand_id
1 'polypeptide(L)'
;SLTRPATVLVGDFGGGTSDFSVLRFVPGAPVQSIGHAGVGIAGDVFDYRIISKVIGPLLGKDDTFRVMGKDMPVPIEYFSSFAQWHRLSLMRNPKTMREIADVARTAQHPKRLKQLMALIEDEQGFHLYQAVSSLKAALSHADSAVLRFDHASFAVEQVVTRADFETWIAADLARIDKAIDQALTDADVSDVNHVFLTGGTSFVPAVRRLFEARFGADRVTTGGEFVSVAVGLALMGAP
;
A
#
# COMPACT_ATOMS: atom_id res chain seq x y z
N SER A 1 12.47 30.45 -5.20
CA SER A 1 12.57 30.50 -6.69
C SER A 1 13.86 29.87 -7.13
N LEU A 2 13.81 28.90 -8.03
CA LEU A 2 15.00 28.28 -8.62
C LEU A 2 15.67 29.32 -9.53
N THR A 3 16.91 29.68 -9.18
CA THR A 3 17.72 30.67 -9.91
C THR A 3 18.61 30.02 -10.98
N ARG A 4 18.66 28.68 -11.00
CA ARG A 4 19.46 27.87 -11.94
C ARG A 4 18.59 26.75 -12.53
N PRO A 5 18.92 26.25 -13.73
CA PRO A 5 18.28 25.04 -14.27
C PRO A 5 18.39 23.88 -13.29
N ALA A 6 17.30 23.12 -13.12
CA ALA A 6 17.27 21.96 -12.23
C ALA A 6 16.36 20.86 -12.81
N THR A 7 16.75 19.63 -12.58
CA THR A 7 15.92 18.45 -12.83
C THR A 7 15.37 17.94 -11.49
N VAL A 8 14.07 17.72 -11.42
CA VAL A 8 13.36 17.31 -10.19
C VAL A 8 12.59 16.04 -10.46
N LEU A 9 12.75 15.04 -9.61
CA LEU A 9 11.87 13.87 -9.56
C LEU A 9 10.73 14.14 -8.57
N VAL A 10 9.50 14.02 -9.04
CA VAL A 10 8.30 14.06 -8.20
C VAL A 10 7.77 12.65 -8.08
N GLY A 11 7.64 12.14 -6.86
CA GLY A 11 6.99 10.87 -6.53
C GLY A 11 5.67 11.15 -5.82
N ASP A 12 4.57 10.85 -6.50
CA ASP A 12 3.21 10.98 -5.95
C ASP A 12 2.67 9.62 -5.57
N PHE A 13 2.40 9.42 -4.27
CA PHE A 13 1.92 8.17 -3.70
C PHE A 13 0.44 8.30 -3.34
N GLY A 14 -0.44 7.90 -4.24
CA GLY A 14 -1.87 7.81 -4.00
C GLY A 14 -2.28 6.66 -3.07
N GLY A 15 -3.56 6.30 -3.07
CA GLY A 15 -4.05 5.10 -2.37
C GLY A 15 -3.59 3.81 -3.06
N GLY A 16 -3.83 3.69 -4.36
CA GLY A 16 -3.58 2.47 -5.15
C GLY A 16 -2.40 2.54 -6.11
N THR A 17 -1.92 3.73 -6.49
CA THR A 17 -0.84 3.95 -7.46
C THR A 17 0.25 4.84 -6.91
N SER A 18 1.45 4.66 -7.43
CA SER A 18 2.56 5.60 -7.27
C SER A 18 3.02 6.04 -8.64
N ASP A 19 3.10 7.35 -8.83
CA ASP A 19 3.40 8.00 -10.09
C ASP A 19 4.68 8.83 -9.95
N PHE A 20 5.60 8.67 -10.91
CA PHE A 20 6.91 9.33 -10.92
C PHE A 20 7.02 10.20 -12.15
N SER A 21 7.27 11.50 -11.94
CA SER A 21 7.44 12.47 -13.01
C SER A 21 8.81 13.16 -12.90
N VAL A 22 9.57 13.15 -13.96
CA VAL A 22 10.83 13.91 -14.05
C VAL A 22 10.55 15.23 -14.72
N LEU A 23 10.78 16.33 -13.99
CA LEU A 23 10.51 17.68 -14.41
C LEU A 23 11.81 18.45 -14.63
N ARG A 24 11.90 19.20 -15.73
CA ARG A 24 12.99 20.14 -16.00
C ARG A 24 12.54 21.57 -15.79
N PHE A 25 13.26 22.27 -14.93
CA PHE A 25 13.08 23.69 -14.65
C PHE A 25 14.20 24.49 -15.31
N VAL A 26 13.81 25.50 -16.09
CA VAL A 26 14.74 26.48 -16.66
C VAL A 26 14.21 27.86 -16.29
N PRO A 27 15.00 28.75 -15.65
CA PRO A 27 14.57 30.09 -15.29
C PRO A 27 14.00 30.85 -16.50
N GLY A 28 12.82 31.42 -16.36
CA GLY A 28 12.15 32.15 -17.43
C GLY A 28 11.47 31.30 -18.52
N ALA A 29 11.45 29.98 -18.37
CA ALA A 29 10.74 29.08 -19.26
C ALA A 29 9.66 28.25 -18.51
N PRO A 30 8.61 27.78 -19.19
CA PRO A 30 7.64 26.84 -18.59
C PRO A 30 8.33 25.54 -18.11
N VAL A 31 7.79 24.97 -17.04
CA VAL A 31 8.21 23.64 -16.54
C VAL A 31 7.90 22.58 -17.59
N GLN A 32 8.87 21.73 -17.86
CA GLN A 32 8.74 20.64 -18.82
C GLN A 32 8.73 19.28 -18.08
N SER A 33 7.73 18.45 -18.36
CA SER A 33 7.76 17.03 -18.00
C SER A 33 8.58 16.30 -19.07
N ILE A 34 9.67 15.67 -18.65
CA ILE A 34 10.64 15.04 -19.57
C ILE A 34 10.69 13.53 -19.43
N GLY A 35 10.05 12.96 -18.39
CA GLY A 35 9.92 11.51 -18.20
C GLY A 35 8.80 11.21 -17.22
N HIS A 36 8.16 10.03 -17.37
CA HIS A 36 7.07 9.61 -16.51
C HIS A 36 7.00 8.09 -16.44
N ALA A 37 6.71 7.56 -15.24
CA ALA A 37 6.36 6.15 -15.06
C ALA A 37 5.43 6.01 -13.86
N GLY A 38 4.58 4.97 -13.89
CA GLY A 38 3.68 4.65 -12.80
C GLY A 38 3.70 3.17 -12.43
N VAL A 39 3.33 2.86 -11.21
CA VAL A 39 3.16 1.50 -10.72
C VAL A 39 1.92 1.38 -9.85
N GLY A 40 1.16 0.28 -10.02
CA GLY A 40 -0.03 -0.01 -9.22
C GLY A 40 0.32 -0.50 -7.81
N ILE A 41 1.14 0.24 -7.09
CA ILE A 41 1.57 -0.03 -5.72
C ILE A 41 1.59 1.27 -4.95
N ALA A 42 0.82 1.33 -3.87
CA ALA A 42 0.84 2.42 -2.90
C ALA A 42 0.25 1.96 -1.56
N GLY A 43 -0.39 2.85 -0.82
CA GLY A 43 -0.89 2.61 0.53
C GLY A 43 -1.77 1.37 0.67
N ASP A 44 -2.67 1.13 -0.28
CA ASP A 44 -3.61 -0.01 -0.27
C ASP A 44 -2.88 -1.36 -0.36
N VAL A 45 -1.81 -1.44 -1.17
CA VAL A 45 -0.99 -2.66 -1.26
C VAL A 45 -0.27 -2.91 0.06
N PHE A 46 0.23 -1.89 0.71
CA PHE A 46 0.91 -2.00 2.00
C PHE A 46 -0.07 -2.43 3.10
N ASP A 47 -1.29 -1.89 3.12
CA ASP A 47 -2.36 -2.32 4.02
C ASP A 47 -2.71 -3.79 3.77
N TYR A 48 -2.81 -4.21 2.50
CA TYR A 48 -3.04 -5.60 2.15
C TYR A 48 -1.91 -6.52 2.63
N ARG A 49 -0.65 -6.10 2.63
CA ARG A 49 0.46 -6.91 3.19
C ARG A 49 0.26 -7.16 4.68
N ILE A 50 -0.15 -6.15 5.44
CA ILE A 50 -0.48 -6.30 6.86
C ILE A 50 -1.67 -7.26 7.03
N ILE A 51 -2.77 -7.05 6.31
CA ILE A 51 -3.93 -7.94 6.36
C ILE A 51 -3.53 -9.38 6.03
N SER A 52 -2.81 -9.58 4.95
CA SER A 52 -2.39 -10.89 4.48
C SER A 52 -1.49 -11.65 5.47
N LYS A 53 -0.66 -10.94 6.24
CA LYS A 53 0.31 -11.53 7.16
C LYS A 53 -0.22 -11.66 8.59
N VAL A 54 -1.08 -10.75 9.02
CA VAL A 54 -1.58 -10.70 10.40
C VAL A 54 -2.99 -11.25 10.49
N ILE A 55 -3.90 -10.78 9.65
CA ILE A 55 -5.32 -11.12 9.70
C ILE A 55 -5.63 -12.43 8.96
N GLY A 56 -5.07 -12.59 7.76
CA GLY A 56 -5.32 -13.75 6.91
C GLY A 56 -5.18 -15.09 7.62
N PRO A 57 -4.08 -15.38 8.33
CA PRO A 57 -3.89 -16.63 9.06
C PRO A 57 -4.95 -16.86 10.15
N LEU A 58 -5.42 -15.79 10.79
CA LEU A 58 -6.49 -15.86 11.82
C LEU A 58 -7.85 -16.19 11.23
N LEU A 59 -8.05 -15.90 9.94
CA LEU A 59 -9.26 -16.18 9.18
C LEU A 59 -9.15 -17.44 8.30
N GLY A 60 -8.04 -18.20 8.40
CA GLY A 60 -7.85 -19.49 7.73
C GLY A 60 -7.11 -19.43 6.40
N LYS A 61 -6.38 -18.34 6.09
CA LYS A 61 -5.67 -18.17 4.80
C LYS A 61 -4.65 -19.28 4.51
N ASP A 62 -3.99 -19.78 5.51
CA ASP A 62 -2.94 -20.81 5.33
C ASP A 62 -3.41 -22.20 5.80
N ASP A 63 -4.71 -22.35 6.07
CA ASP A 63 -5.32 -23.61 6.48
C ASP A 63 -5.55 -24.54 5.26
N THR A 64 -5.78 -25.82 5.56
CA THR A 64 -6.22 -26.82 4.59
C THR A 64 -7.64 -27.29 4.88
N PHE A 65 -8.30 -27.84 3.87
CA PHE A 65 -9.57 -28.51 3.99
C PHE A 65 -9.56 -29.83 3.23
N ARG A 66 -10.39 -30.78 3.63
CA ARG A 66 -10.38 -32.12 3.05
C ARG A 66 -11.42 -32.30 1.97
N VAL A 67 -10.98 -32.75 0.77
CA VAL A 67 -11.82 -33.09 -0.38
C VAL A 67 -11.43 -34.47 -0.86
N MET A 68 -12.40 -35.40 -0.94
CA MET A 68 -12.18 -36.78 -1.42
C MET A 68 -10.97 -37.47 -0.77
N GLY A 69 -10.79 -37.26 0.54
CA GLY A 69 -9.67 -37.84 1.31
C GLY A 69 -8.31 -37.15 1.15
N LYS A 70 -8.21 -36.06 0.39
CA LYS A 70 -6.99 -35.27 0.18
C LYS A 70 -7.10 -33.92 0.88
N ASP A 71 -5.99 -33.46 1.47
CA ASP A 71 -5.90 -32.13 2.04
C ASP A 71 -5.55 -31.13 0.91
N MET A 72 -6.38 -30.10 0.76
CA MET A 72 -6.24 -29.02 -0.22
C MET A 72 -6.09 -27.69 0.51
N PRO A 73 -5.29 -26.73 0.02
CA PRO A 73 -5.22 -25.40 0.62
C PRO A 73 -6.56 -24.68 0.49
N VAL A 74 -6.92 -23.92 1.51
CA VAL A 74 -8.07 -23.01 1.43
C VAL A 74 -7.86 -22.03 0.28
N PRO A 75 -8.86 -21.80 -0.61
CA PRO A 75 -8.70 -20.96 -1.78
C PRO A 75 -8.21 -19.56 -1.44
N ILE A 76 -7.10 -19.15 -2.05
CA ILE A 76 -6.48 -17.84 -1.82
C ILE A 76 -7.38 -16.67 -2.26
N GLU A 77 -8.30 -16.94 -3.17
CA GLU A 77 -9.26 -15.99 -3.70
C GLU A 77 -10.15 -15.38 -2.61
N TYR A 78 -10.44 -16.15 -1.54
CA TYR A 78 -11.22 -15.64 -0.40
C TYR A 78 -10.49 -14.49 0.33
N PHE A 79 -9.18 -14.43 0.22
CA PHE A 79 -8.33 -13.45 0.89
C PHE A 79 -7.84 -12.35 -0.05
N SER A 80 -7.84 -12.57 -1.36
CA SER A 80 -7.43 -11.55 -2.35
C SER A 80 -8.37 -10.33 -2.35
N SER A 81 -9.64 -10.52 -1.99
CA SER A 81 -10.63 -9.46 -1.87
C SER A 81 -10.32 -8.44 -0.76
N PHE A 82 -9.47 -8.81 0.22
CA PHE A 82 -8.97 -7.87 1.22
C PHE A 82 -7.98 -6.83 0.68
N ALA A 83 -7.52 -6.97 -0.56
CA ALA A 83 -6.69 -5.95 -1.20
C ALA A 83 -7.42 -4.60 -1.33
N GLN A 84 -8.76 -4.63 -1.34
CA GLN A 84 -9.60 -3.43 -1.40
C GLN A 84 -10.88 -3.69 -0.57
N TRP A 85 -11.13 -2.89 0.46
CA TRP A 85 -12.23 -3.10 1.42
C TRP A 85 -13.61 -3.24 0.74
N HIS A 86 -13.87 -2.49 -0.33
CA HIS A 86 -15.14 -2.56 -1.08
C HIS A 86 -15.32 -3.89 -1.82
N ARG A 87 -14.26 -4.62 -2.14
CA ARG A 87 -14.35 -5.96 -2.73
C ARG A 87 -14.80 -7.01 -1.72
N LEU A 88 -14.55 -6.78 -0.45
CA LEU A 88 -15.02 -7.68 0.60
C LEU A 88 -16.56 -7.72 0.65
N SER A 89 -17.22 -6.58 0.47
CA SER A 89 -18.68 -6.53 0.40
C SER A 89 -19.26 -7.27 -0.82
N LEU A 90 -18.52 -7.35 -1.94
CA LEU A 90 -18.94 -8.13 -3.11
C LEU A 90 -18.93 -9.65 -2.85
N MET A 91 -18.17 -10.12 -1.86
CA MET A 91 -18.17 -11.53 -1.46
C MET A 91 -19.46 -11.95 -0.73
N ARG A 92 -20.29 -11.01 -0.31
CA ARG A 92 -21.58 -11.26 0.37
C ARG A 92 -22.63 -11.92 -0.54
N ASN A 93 -22.29 -12.28 -1.76
CA ASN A 93 -23.20 -13.00 -2.64
C ASN A 93 -23.44 -14.45 -2.15
N PRO A 94 -24.67 -14.99 -2.30
CA PRO A 94 -25.03 -16.32 -1.76
C PRO A 94 -24.20 -17.48 -2.30
N LYS A 95 -23.60 -17.35 -3.49
CA LYS A 95 -22.76 -18.40 -4.08
C LYS A 95 -21.44 -18.47 -3.34
N THR A 96 -20.73 -17.36 -3.22
CA THR A 96 -19.44 -17.29 -2.50
C THR A 96 -19.59 -17.68 -1.04
N MET A 97 -20.64 -17.22 -0.38
CA MET A 97 -20.89 -17.58 1.02
C MET A 97 -21.13 -19.08 1.22
N ARG A 98 -21.85 -19.74 0.30
CA ARG A 98 -22.01 -21.21 0.31
C ARG A 98 -20.70 -21.92 0.06
N GLU A 99 -19.90 -21.47 -0.91
CA GLU A 99 -18.57 -22.05 -1.20
C GLU A 99 -17.66 -21.99 0.03
N ILE A 100 -17.59 -20.85 0.71
CA ILE A 100 -16.80 -20.72 1.97
C ILE A 100 -17.36 -21.64 3.05
N ALA A 101 -18.71 -21.74 3.20
CA ALA A 101 -19.35 -22.62 4.18
C ALA A 101 -19.04 -24.10 3.89
N ASP A 102 -19.03 -24.52 2.64
CA ASP A 102 -18.70 -25.89 2.25
C ASP A 102 -17.24 -26.23 2.55
N VAL A 103 -16.30 -25.34 2.24
CA VAL A 103 -14.89 -25.46 2.62
C VAL A 103 -14.74 -25.53 4.13
N ALA A 104 -15.46 -24.69 4.88
CA ALA A 104 -15.39 -24.63 6.34
C ALA A 104 -15.81 -25.94 7.02
N ARG A 105 -16.68 -26.77 6.40
CA ARG A 105 -17.14 -28.06 6.98
C ARG A 105 -15.99 -29.04 7.17
N THR A 106 -15.00 -29.03 6.29
CA THR A 106 -13.89 -29.99 6.29
C THR A 106 -12.52 -29.30 6.49
N ALA A 107 -12.53 -28.01 6.81
CA ALA A 107 -11.32 -27.24 7.08
C ALA A 107 -10.65 -27.70 8.37
N GLN A 108 -9.34 -27.55 8.43
CA GLN A 108 -8.53 -27.84 9.62
C GLN A 108 -8.98 -27.02 10.84
N HIS A 109 -9.33 -25.75 10.61
CA HIS A 109 -9.83 -24.84 11.64
C HIS A 109 -11.16 -24.20 11.20
N PRO A 110 -12.30 -24.91 11.27
CA PRO A 110 -13.60 -24.42 10.76
C PRO A 110 -14.02 -23.07 11.34
N LYS A 111 -13.63 -22.78 12.60
CA LYS A 111 -13.95 -21.53 13.28
C LYS A 111 -13.41 -20.32 12.54
N ARG A 112 -12.20 -20.40 11.96
CA ARG A 112 -11.54 -19.30 11.24
C ARG A 112 -12.35 -18.88 10.01
N LEU A 113 -12.79 -19.83 9.20
CA LEU A 113 -13.62 -19.55 8.03
C LEU A 113 -15.02 -19.05 8.40
N LYS A 114 -15.57 -19.51 9.52
CA LYS A 114 -16.83 -18.94 10.05
C LYS A 114 -16.66 -17.49 10.49
N GLN A 115 -15.50 -17.13 11.06
CA GLN A 115 -15.16 -15.75 11.39
C GLN A 115 -15.00 -14.88 10.14
N LEU A 116 -14.38 -15.43 9.08
CA LEU A 116 -14.33 -14.77 7.76
C LEU A 116 -15.73 -14.49 7.23
N MET A 117 -16.62 -15.49 7.25
CA MET A 117 -18.01 -15.34 6.81
C MET A 117 -18.74 -14.25 7.59
N ALA A 118 -18.65 -14.26 8.92
CA ALA A 118 -19.28 -13.25 9.77
C ALA A 118 -18.74 -11.83 9.47
N LEU A 119 -17.43 -11.68 9.26
CA LEU A 119 -16.83 -10.40 8.91
C LEU A 119 -17.35 -9.86 7.56
N ILE A 120 -17.62 -10.75 6.59
CA ILE A 120 -18.22 -10.40 5.30
C ILE A 120 -19.72 -10.07 5.47
N GLU A 121 -20.49 -10.89 6.20
CA GLU A 121 -21.93 -10.72 6.44
C GLU A 121 -22.24 -9.42 7.18
N ASP A 122 -21.44 -9.09 8.18
CA ASP A 122 -21.58 -7.91 9.03
C ASP A 122 -20.94 -6.65 8.42
N GLU A 123 -20.43 -6.74 7.18
CA GLU A 123 -19.83 -5.63 6.41
C GLU A 123 -18.68 -4.90 7.14
N GLN A 124 -17.91 -5.64 7.93
CA GLN A 124 -16.85 -5.06 8.77
C GLN A 124 -15.54 -4.73 8.01
N GLY A 125 -15.52 -4.90 6.70
CA GLY A 125 -14.34 -4.66 5.86
C GLY A 125 -13.75 -3.26 6.02
N PHE A 126 -14.60 -2.23 6.06
CA PHE A 126 -14.15 -0.84 6.22
C PHE A 126 -13.51 -0.59 7.59
N HIS A 127 -14.11 -1.07 8.67
CA HIS A 127 -13.57 -0.91 10.03
C HIS A 127 -12.24 -1.64 10.20
N LEU A 128 -12.13 -2.86 9.64
CA LEU A 128 -10.87 -3.61 9.63
C LEU A 128 -9.78 -2.85 8.85
N TYR A 129 -10.14 -2.30 7.69
CA TYR A 129 -9.22 -1.53 6.88
C TYR A 129 -8.74 -0.24 7.59
N GLN A 130 -9.65 0.46 8.29
CA GLN A 130 -9.29 1.62 9.13
C GLN A 130 -8.29 1.23 10.24
N ALA A 131 -8.51 0.11 10.92
CA ALA A 131 -7.61 -0.37 11.97
C ALA A 131 -6.20 -0.67 11.40
N VAL A 132 -6.13 -1.30 10.23
CA VAL A 132 -4.87 -1.60 9.54
C VAL A 132 -4.16 -0.33 9.07
N SER A 133 -4.88 0.61 8.48
CA SER A 133 -4.32 1.89 8.02
C SER A 133 -3.80 2.74 9.20
N SER A 134 -4.50 2.71 10.33
CA SER A 134 -4.06 3.34 11.57
C SER A 134 -2.78 2.69 12.12
N LEU A 135 -2.68 1.36 12.09
CA LEU A 135 -1.44 0.64 12.44
C LEU A 135 -0.28 1.05 11.53
N LYS A 136 -0.49 1.07 10.20
CA LYS A 136 0.53 1.49 9.23
C LYS A 136 1.03 2.91 9.53
N ALA A 137 0.12 3.84 9.80
CA ALA A 137 0.46 5.22 10.16
C ALA A 137 1.28 5.26 11.47
N ALA A 138 0.90 4.49 12.49
CA ALA A 138 1.66 4.41 13.74
C ALA A 138 3.07 3.84 13.53
N LEU A 139 3.25 2.84 12.66
CA LEU A 139 4.55 2.27 12.31
C LEU A 139 5.45 3.26 11.55
N SER A 140 4.92 4.35 11.01
CA SER A 140 5.74 5.42 10.44
C SER A 140 6.49 6.22 11.51
N HIS A 141 6.03 6.21 12.77
CA HIS A 141 6.57 6.99 13.86
C HIS A 141 7.13 6.15 15.03
N ALA A 142 6.77 4.87 15.12
CA ALA A 142 7.18 3.97 16.18
C ALA A 142 7.76 2.66 15.63
N ASP A 143 8.66 2.01 16.38
CA ASP A 143 9.28 0.74 15.98
C ASP A 143 8.32 -0.45 16.11
N SER A 144 7.24 -0.28 16.86
CA SER A 144 6.14 -1.24 16.96
C SER A 144 4.83 -0.54 17.26
N ALA A 145 3.72 -1.14 16.84
CA ALA A 145 2.37 -0.67 17.16
C ALA A 145 1.43 -1.87 17.33
N VAL A 146 0.29 -1.64 17.95
CA VAL A 146 -0.71 -2.69 18.20
C VAL A 146 -1.83 -2.58 17.18
N LEU A 147 -2.05 -3.63 16.40
CA LEU A 147 -3.28 -3.80 15.64
C LEU A 147 -4.38 -4.20 16.59
N ARG A 148 -5.42 -3.36 16.69
CA ARG A 148 -6.62 -3.65 17.45
C ARG A 148 -7.83 -3.60 16.54
N PHE A 149 -8.57 -4.70 16.49
CA PHE A 149 -9.87 -4.77 15.86
C PHE A 149 -10.76 -5.67 16.72
N ASP A 150 -11.95 -5.21 17.05
CA ASP A 150 -12.92 -5.93 17.86
C ASP A 150 -14.30 -5.86 17.19
N HIS A 151 -14.82 -7.03 16.86
CA HIS A 151 -16.18 -7.23 16.37
C HIS A 151 -16.72 -8.53 16.96
N ALA A 152 -18.03 -8.62 17.17
CA ALA A 152 -18.69 -9.69 17.91
C ALA A 152 -18.24 -11.13 17.60
N SER A 153 -17.87 -11.41 16.34
CA SER A 153 -17.44 -12.74 15.90
C SER A 153 -15.92 -12.88 15.71
N PHE A 154 -15.18 -11.77 15.64
CA PHE A 154 -13.75 -11.77 15.38
C PHE A 154 -13.07 -10.57 16.06
N ALA A 155 -12.15 -10.85 16.95
CA ALA A 155 -11.31 -9.84 17.58
C ALA A 155 -9.83 -10.19 17.41
N VAL A 156 -9.00 -9.16 17.23
CA VAL A 156 -7.54 -9.29 17.18
C VAL A 156 -6.89 -8.16 17.95
N GLU A 157 -5.92 -8.50 18.77
CA GLU A 157 -4.98 -7.58 19.38
C GLU A 157 -3.59 -8.17 19.19
N GLN A 158 -2.78 -7.56 18.30
CA GLN A 158 -1.46 -8.07 17.96
C GLN A 158 -0.46 -6.95 17.79
N VAL A 159 0.71 -7.11 18.42
CA VAL A 159 1.87 -6.23 18.20
C VAL A 159 2.46 -6.56 16.83
N VAL A 160 2.69 -5.52 16.05
CA VAL A 160 3.40 -5.58 14.76
C VAL A 160 4.61 -4.68 14.86
N THR A 161 5.77 -5.18 14.44
CA THR A 161 6.99 -4.39 14.39
C THR A 161 7.16 -3.71 13.03
N ARG A 162 7.84 -2.57 13.01
CA ARG A 162 8.23 -1.91 11.76
C ARG A 162 9.11 -2.82 10.90
N ALA A 163 10.02 -3.57 11.51
CA ALA A 163 10.91 -4.50 10.81
C ALA A 163 10.13 -5.61 10.08
N ASP A 164 9.10 -6.19 10.72
CA ASP A 164 8.23 -7.17 10.06
C ASP A 164 7.50 -6.53 8.89
N PHE A 165 6.88 -5.36 9.11
CA PHE A 165 6.17 -4.64 8.07
C PHE A 165 7.06 -4.31 6.86
N GLU A 166 8.27 -3.79 7.09
CA GLU A 166 9.24 -3.49 6.04
C GLU A 166 9.68 -4.74 5.26
N THR A 167 9.82 -5.88 5.95
CA THR A 167 10.06 -7.17 5.31
C THR A 167 8.91 -7.57 4.37
N TRP A 168 7.68 -7.36 4.80
CA TRP A 168 6.50 -7.74 3.99
C TRP A 168 6.33 -6.89 2.74
N ILE A 169 6.75 -5.63 2.76
CA ILE A 169 6.65 -4.71 1.62
C ILE A 169 7.92 -4.66 0.75
N ALA A 170 8.99 -5.38 1.09
CA ALA A 170 10.28 -5.30 0.40
C ALA A 170 10.18 -5.56 -1.11
N ALA A 171 9.37 -6.55 -1.52
CA ALA A 171 9.16 -6.84 -2.95
C ALA A 171 8.38 -5.71 -3.67
N ASP A 172 7.49 -5.03 -2.97
CA ASP A 172 6.74 -3.90 -3.51
C ASP A 172 7.64 -2.68 -3.66
N LEU A 173 8.56 -2.43 -2.70
CA LEU A 173 9.59 -1.39 -2.80
C LEU A 173 10.51 -1.62 -3.99
N ALA A 174 10.93 -2.85 -4.27
CA ALA A 174 11.74 -3.17 -5.45
C ALA A 174 11.01 -2.88 -6.78
N ARG A 175 9.67 -3.00 -6.81
CA ARG A 175 8.87 -2.61 -7.99
C ARG A 175 8.71 -1.09 -8.12
N ILE A 176 8.61 -0.38 -7.00
CA ILE A 176 8.64 1.09 -6.96
C ILE A 176 9.99 1.58 -7.52
N ASP A 177 11.10 0.99 -7.08
CA ASP A 177 12.45 1.34 -7.55
C ASP A 177 12.60 1.17 -9.07
N LYS A 178 12.06 0.08 -9.64
CA LYS A 178 12.04 -0.12 -11.09
C LYS A 178 11.20 0.92 -11.84
N ALA A 179 10.11 1.40 -11.26
CA ALA A 179 9.32 2.47 -11.88
C ALA A 179 10.08 3.81 -11.85
N ILE A 180 10.89 4.06 -10.82
CA ILE A 180 11.79 5.22 -10.77
C ILE A 180 12.84 5.10 -11.89
N ASP A 181 13.45 3.91 -12.08
CA ASP A 181 14.39 3.67 -13.19
C ASP A 181 13.75 3.97 -14.55
N GLN A 182 12.52 3.54 -14.75
CA GLN A 182 11.79 3.79 -15.99
C GLN A 182 11.58 5.29 -16.22
N ALA A 183 11.15 6.03 -15.20
CA ALA A 183 10.94 7.49 -15.32
C ALA A 183 12.23 8.24 -15.65
N LEU A 184 13.37 7.84 -15.07
CA LEU A 184 14.68 8.43 -15.37
C LEU A 184 15.17 8.07 -16.79
N THR A 185 14.92 6.83 -17.20
CA THR A 185 15.26 6.36 -18.56
C THR A 185 14.46 7.13 -19.61
N ASP A 186 13.15 7.29 -19.39
CA ASP A 186 12.27 8.05 -20.29
C ASP A 186 12.69 9.54 -20.38
N ALA A 187 13.25 10.07 -19.30
CA ALA A 187 13.76 11.44 -19.24
C ALA A 187 15.15 11.60 -19.87
N ASP A 188 15.82 10.51 -20.22
CA ASP A 188 17.23 10.49 -20.64
C ASP A 188 18.16 11.18 -19.62
N VAL A 189 17.95 10.87 -18.32
CA VAL A 189 18.77 11.37 -17.22
C VAL A 189 19.18 10.22 -16.28
N SER A 190 20.37 10.32 -15.71
CA SER A 190 20.88 9.34 -14.74
C SER A 190 20.76 9.80 -13.28
N ASP A 191 20.55 11.11 -13.05
CA ASP A 191 20.46 11.71 -11.71
C ASP A 191 19.55 12.94 -11.75
N VAL A 192 19.10 13.39 -10.56
CA VAL A 192 18.25 14.57 -10.39
C VAL A 192 18.79 15.48 -9.28
N ASN A 193 18.51 16.78 -9.38
CA ASN A 193 18.96 17.75 -8.39
C ASN A 193 18.15 17.69 -7.09
N HIS A 194 16.85 17.38 -7.20
CA HIS A 194 15.94 17.29 -6.07
C HIS A 194 14.92 16.19 -6.29
N VAL A 195 14.45 15.61 -5.18
CA VAL A 195 13.35 14.65 -5.14
C VAL A 195 12.26 15.21 -4.24
N PHE A 196 11.07 15.25 -4.74
CA PHE A 196 9.90 15.69 -3.98
C PHE A 196 8.90 14.54 -3.87
N LEU A 197 8.62 14.12 -2.64
CA LEU A 197 7.68 13.03 -2.36
C LEU A 197 6.39 13.60 -1.76
N THR A 198 5.25 13.16 -2.28
CA THR A 198 3.92 13.52 -1.79
C THR A 198 3.04 12.29 -1.58
N GLY A 199 1.96 12.47 -0.81
CA GLY A 199 1.03 11.40 -0.45
C GLY A 199 1.42 10.63 0.82
N GLY A 200 0.42 9.98 1.45
CA GLY A 200 0.57 9.34 2.77
C GLY A 200 1.63 8.25 2.83
N THR A 201 1.83 7.53 1.75
CA THR A 201 2.84 6.47 1.65
C THR A 201 4.28 7.00 1.71
N SER A 202 4.50 8.27 1.35
CA SER A 202 5.82 8.90 1.43
C SER A 202 6.36 9.03 2.87
N PHE A 203 5.48 8.95 3.87
CA PHE A 203 5.86 8.96 5.29
C PHE A 203 6.31 7.59 5.82
N VAL A 204 6.14 6.52 5.04
CA VAL A 204 6.66 5.20 5.43
C VAL A 204 8.18 5.23 5.39
N PRO A 205 8.89 4.94 6.51
CA PRO A 205 10.34 5.11 6.59
C PRO A 205 11.11 4.32 5.51
N ALA A 206 10.66 3.12 5.17
CA ALA A 206 11.30 2.31 4.12
C ALA A 206 11.15 2.92 2.72
N VAL A 207 10.02 3.59 2.42
CA VAL A 207 9.85 4.34 1.17
C VAL A 207 10.83 5.51 1.14
N ARG A 208 10.86 6.31 2.19
CA ARG A 208 11.76 7.45 2.28
C ARG A 208 13.23 7.04 2.12
N ARG A 209 13.66 6.00 2.84
CA ARG A 209 15.04 5.47 2.73
C ARG A 209 15.40 4.99 1.34
N LEU A 210 14.45 4.45 0.56
CA LEU A 210 14.68 4.07 -0.83
C LEU A 210 15.18 5.26 -1.68
N PHE A 211 14.54 6.41 -1.53
CA PHE A 211 14.94 7.63 -2.25
C PHE A 211 16.20 8.25 -1.67
N GLU A 212 16.35 8.30 -0.35
CA GLU A 212 17.53 8.84 0.33
C GLU A 212 18.79 8.05 -0.03
N ALA A 213 18.71 6.71 -0.10
CA ALA A 213 19.83 5.86 -0.50
C ALA A 213 20.24 6.07 -1.96
N ARG A 214 19.27 6.40 -2.82
CA ARG A 214 19.53 6.57 -4.27
C ARG A 214 20.01 7.96 -4.65
N PHE A 215 19.44 9.00 -4.06
CA PHE A 215 19.65 10.39 -4.46
C PHE A 215 20.38 11.23 -3.42
N GLY A 216 20.55 10.73 -2.20
CA GLY A 216 21.08 11.47 -1.07
C GLY A 216 19.96 12.11 -0.22
N ALA A 217 20.11 12.05 1.10
CA ALA A 217 19.09 12.52 2.04
C ALA A 217 18.84 14.04 1.99
N ASP A 218 19.87 14.81 1.60
CA ASP A 218 19.82 16.26 1.43
C ASP A 218 19.00 16.74 0.23
N ARG A 219 18.75 15.84 -0.73
CA ARG A 219 17.96 16.12 -1.94
C ARG A 219 16.50 15.70 -1.81
N VAL A 220 16.15 14.86 -0.82
CA VAL A 220 14.81 14.31 -0.66
C VAL A 220 13.98 15.17 0.28
N THR A 221 12.88 15.72 -0.23
CA THR A 221 11.92 16.50 0.54
C THR A 221 10.56 15.81 0.48
N THR A 222 9.91 15.68 1.65
CA THR A 222 8.54 15.17 1.77
C THR A 222 7.61 16.35 2.05
N GLY A 223 6.61 16.57 1.22
CA GLY A 223 5.63 17.65 1.38
C GLY A 223 4.29 17.11 1.89
N GLY A 224 3.56 17.94 2.66
CA GLY A 224 2.20 17.62 3.07
C GLY A 224 1.25 17.53 1.85
N GLU A 225 0.31 16.60 1.91
CA GLU A 225 -0.55 16.13 0.80
C GLU A 225 -1.32 17.22 0.05
N PHE A 226 -1.60 18.36 0.69
CA PHE A 226 -2.41 19.42 0.09
C PHE A 226 -1.61 20.63 -0.42
N VAL A 227 -0.36 20.77 -0.01
CA VAL A 227 0.45 21.95 -0.33
C VAL A 227 1.07 21.82 -1.72
N SER A 228 1.44 20.62 -2.16
CA SER A 228 2.14 20.39 -3.43
C SER A 228 1.26 20.66 -4.65
N VAL A 229 0.00 20.22 -4.64
CA VAL A 229 -0.95 20.47 -5.74
C VAL A 229 -1.33 21.95 -5.78
N ALA A 230 -1.57 22.57 -4.60
CA ALA A 230 -1.91 23.98 -4.52
C ALA A 230 -0.74 24.90 -4.93
N VAL A 231 0.49 24.57 -4.52
CA VAL A 231 1.71 25.30 -4.94
C VAL A 231 1.98 25.08 -6.42
N GLY A 232 1.81 23.85 -6.94
CA GLY A 232 1.94 23.57 -8.36
C GLY A 232 0.94 24.39 -9.21
N LEU A 233 -0.32 24.44 -8.81
CA LEU A 233 -1.35 25.24 -9.46
C LEU A 233 -1.09 26.74 -9.33
N ALA A 234 -0.63 27.22 -8.18
CA ALA A 234 -0.26 28.63 -7.97
C ALA A 234 0.94 29.05 -8.83
N LEU A 235 1.93 28.17 -9.02
CA LEU A 235 3.08 28.42 -9.89
C LEU A 235 2.71 28.39 -11.38
N MET A 236 1.66 27.65 -11.77
CA MET A 236 1.17 27.60 -13.14
C MET A 236 0.20 28.76 -13.47
N GLY A 237 -0.42 29.35 -12.46
CA GLY A 237 -1.39 30.45 -12.61
C GLY A 237 -0.84 31.84 -12.33
N ALA A 238 0.43 31.99 -11.99
CA ALA A 238 1.08 33.30 -11.84
C ALA A 238 1.47 33.87 -13.22
N PRO A 239 1.01 35.09 -13.59
CA PRO A 239 1.33 35.74 -14.85
C PRO A 239 2.83 36.07 -15.00
#